data_da4be869d8a5488d8599f7c3e5999e1c
#
_entry.id   da4be869d8a5488d8599f7c3e5999e1c
#
_cell.length_a   1.000
_cell.length_b   1.000
_cell.length_c   1.000
_cell.angle_alpha   90.00
_cell.angle_beta   90.00
_cell.angle_gamma   90.00
#
_symmetry.space_group_name_H-M   'P 1'
#
loop_
_entity.id
_entity.type
_entity.pdbx_description
1 polymer ?
#
loop_
_entity_poly.entity_id
_entity_poly.type
_entity_poly.pdbx_seq_one_letter_code
_entity_poly.pdbx_strand_id
1 'polypeptide(L)'
;MNRNRKEVEDDILNKVTGKINFKEKRSKYFFGLFVKGVAFFTLAAISGGIAGSYISNKKATTYFYPQSNSSTDNTIKDSTLDYGIINKNDIGKVAERISPSIVGVNLEASGQNISNGIIFKADGYIITSYRNIKANGKIIVSLQNSDDKRTAKLVGFDEVSDIAIIKIEGKNFPIAKFADTTKVSIGDIVLAIGNPLAKQQSSGIITWGMVSTSNKGIEVEDSITKIKSNYSVFLTDALINQGNSGGPLCNLSGEVIGINTLKLGKYEGKIDGLSFSISISNITKIIDSIMNVKPVSKAQIGVKAIKAVLQDKSIKGAYIKEVVPGTGSNTAGIKPTDIIIEVDNQKISSVEELNAIISNRKVGDKVHVKVWRNMKIIEKDIQLTEQRDNNS
;
A
#
# COMPACT_ATOMS: atom_id res chain seq x y z
N MET A 1 73.19 -17.19 -27.76
CA MET A 1 71.97 -17.85 -28.25
C MET A 1 70.75 -17.13 -27.72
N ASN A 2 70.40 -15.96 -28.27
CA ASN A 2 69.29 -15.11 -27.86
C ASN A 2 68.33 -15.00 -29.03
N ARG A 3 67.27 -15.82 -29.05
CA ARG A 3 66.16 -15.61 -29.93
C ARG A 3 65.29 -14.46 -29.35
N ASN A 4 65.06 -13.48 -30.17
CA ASN A 4 64.35 -12.23 -29.83
C ASN A 4 62.89 -12.56 -29.42
N ARG A 5 62.45 -12.09 -28.31
CA ARG A 5 61.09 -12.31 -27.75
C ARG A 5 59.96 -11.99 -28.75
N LYS A 6 60.20 -11.07 -29.67
CA LYS A 6 59.25 -10.73 -30.77
C LYS A 6 59.06 -11.85 -31.81
N GLU A 7 60.11 -12.61 -32.14
CA GLU A 7 59.96 -13.70 -33.10
C GLU A 7 59.16 -14.88 -32.53
N VAL A 8 59.20 -15.09 -31.21
CA VAL A 8 58.42 -16.15 -30.53
C VAL A 8 56.94 -15.74 -30.41
N GLU A 9 56.64 -14.43 -30.17
CA GLU A 9 55.25 -13.91 -30.16
C GLU A 9 54.64 -13.95 -31.54
N ASP A 10 55.35 -13.60 -32.60
CA ASP A 10 54.86 -13.65 -34.00
C ASP A 10 54.64 -15.11 -34.47
N ASP A 11 55.42 -16.08 -34.02
CA ASP A 11 55.25 -17.49 -34.39
C ASP A 11 54.03 -18.11 -33.63
N ILE A 12 53.74 -17.65 -32.44
CA ILE A 12 52.53 -18.03 -31.69
C ILE A 12 51.28 -17.40 -32.29
N LEU A 13 51.34 -16.13 -32.70
CA LEU A 13 50.19 -15.44 -33.36
C LEU A 13 49.83 -16.11 -34.68
N ASN A 14 50.84 -16.48 -35.49
CA ASN A 14 50.62 -17.14 -36.80
C ASN A 14 50.10 -18.60 -36.69
N LYS A 15 50.32 -19.27 -35.54
CA LYS A 15 49.76 -20.60 -35.29
C LYS A 15 48.34 -20.59 -34.73
N VAL A 16 47.92 -19.49 -34.09
CA VAL A 16 46.57 -19.34 -33.50
C VAL A 16 45.61 -18.74 -34.49
N THR A 17 46.07 -17.88 -35.43
CA THR A 17 45.24 -17.34 -36.51
C THR A 17 45.33 -18.22 -37.77
N GLY A 18 44.74 -19.43 -37.68
CA GLY A 18 44.46 -20.23 -38.87
C GLY A 18 43.66 -19.40 -39.85
N LYS A 19 44.21 -19.23 -41.09
CA LYS A 19 43.55 -18.53 -42.18
C LYS A 19 42.13 -19.05 -42.36
N ILE A 20 41.17 -18.31 -41.86
CA ILE A 20 39.75 -18.52 -42.18
C ILE A 20 39.52 -17.87 -43.53
N ASN A 21 39.58 -18.66 -44.59
CA ASN A 21 39.19 -18.25 -45.93
C ASN A 21 37.68 -18.19 -46.02
N PHE A 22 37.09 -17.00 -45.85
CA PHE A 22 35.72 -16.77 -46.22
C PHE A 22 35.56 -16.83 -47.73
N LYS A 23 35.04 -17.93 -48.27
CA LYS A 23 34.61 -18.03 -49.65
C LYS A 23 33.38 -17.11 -49.84
N GLU A 24 33.57 -15.92 -50.41
CA GLU A 24 32.52 -15.08 -50.93
C GLU A 24 31.78 -15.78 -52.10
N LYS A 25 30.78 -16.57 -51.78
CA LYS A 25 29.91 -17.17 -52.83
C LYS A 25 28.44 -17.28 -52.41
N ARG A 26 27.94 -16.30 -51.65
CA ARG A 26 26.50 -16.28 -51.30
C ARG A 26 25.74 -14.97 -51.59
N SER A 27 26.38 -13.93 -52.05
CA SER A 27 25.74 -12.62 -52.25
C SER A 27 24.68 -12.62 -53.37
N LYS A 28 24.92 -13.29 -54.49
CA LYS A 28 23.96 -13.23 -55.63
C LYS A 28 22.67 -14.03 -55.41
N TYR A 29 22.70 -15.09 -54.60
CA TYR A 29 21.51 -15.91 -54.31
C TYR A 29 20.59 -15.22 -53.30
N PHE A 30 21.17 -14.58 -52.31
CA PHE A 30 20.37 -13.79 -51.33
C PHE A 30 19.76 -12.54 -51.96
N PHE A 31 20.46 -11.85 -52.86
CA PHE A 31 19.92 -10.71 -53.56
C PHE A 31 18.73 -11.09 -54.44
N GLY A 32 18.84 -12.22 -55.18
CA GLY A 32 17.70 -12.71 -55.96
C GLY A 32 16.49 -13.12 -55.14
N LEU A 33 16.69 -13.69 -53.94
CA LEU A 33 15.62 -14.05 -53.02
C LEU A 33 14.98 -12.80 -52.40
N PHE A 34 15.78 -11.81 -52.07
CA PHE A 34 15.31 -10.52 -51.52
C PHE A 34 14.45 -9.75 -52.56
N VAL A 35 14.88 -9.69 -53.81
CA VAL A 35 14.12 -9.03 -54.89
C VAL A 35 12.80 -9.76 -55.16
N LYS A 36 12.76 -11.12 -55.12
CA LYS A 36 11.53 -11.90 -55.26
C LYS A 36 10.62 -11.70 -54.06
N GLY A 37 11.15 -11.61 -52.83
CA GLY A 37 10.40 -11.30 -51.63
C GLY A 37 9.74 -9.93 -51.65
N VAL A 38 10.48 -8.90 -52.05
CA VAL A 38 9.94 -7.52 -52.21
C VAL A 38 8.83 -7.48 -53.28
N ALA A 39 9.05 -8.14 -54.44
CA ALA A 39 8.04 -8.22 -55.49
C ALA A 39 6.76 -8.94 -55.04
N PHE A 40 6.88 -10.00 -54.21
CA PHE A 40 5.75 -10.69 -53.68
C PHE A 40 4.96 -9.84 -52.66
N PHE A 41 5.66 -9.11 -51.78
CA PHE A 41 5.02 -8.20 -50.83
C PHE A 41 4.35 -7.01 -51.50
N THR A 42 4.93 -6.46 -52.55
CA THR A 42 4.30 -5.35 -53.33
C THR A 42 3.05 -5.83 -54.06
N LEU A 43 3.07 -7.03 -54.67
CA LEU A 43 1.89 -7.62 -55.30
C LEU A 43 0.78 -7.91 -54.28
N ALA A 44 1.12 -8.44 -53.09
CA ALA A 44 0.18 -8.69 -52.01
C ALA A 44 -0.43 -7.39 -51.49
N ALA A 45 0.34 -6.32 -51.31
CA ALA A 45 -0.14 -5.01 -50.87
C ALA A 45 -1.08 -4.38 -51.89
N ILE A 46 -0.76 -4.46 -53.19
CA ILE A 46 -1.63 -3.94 -54.29
C ILE A 46 -2.93 -4.73 -54.37
N SER A 47 -2.88 -6.06 -54.31
CA SER A 47 -4.08 -6.89 -54.34
C SER A 47 -4.96 -6.73 -53.07
N GLY A 48 -4.34 -6.57 -51.90
CA GLY A 48 -5.04 -6.28 -50.66
C GLY A 48 -5.67 -4.89 -50.66
N GLY A 49 -4.96 -3.89 -51.21
CA GLY A 49 -5.47 -2.53 -51.37
C GLY A 49 -6.68 -2.46 -52.31
N ILE A 50 -6.63 -3.14 -53.44
CA ILE A 50 -7.74 -3.19 -54.43
C ILE A 50 -8.93 -3.95 -53.83
N ALA A 51 -8.73 -5.11 -53.19
CA ALA A 51 -9.78 -5.87 -52.55
C ALA A 51 -10.38 -5.11 -51.35
N GLY A 52 -9.54 -4.46 -50.52
CA GLY A 52 -9.98 -3.61 -49.41
C GLY A 52 -10.81 -2.41 -49.86
N SER A 53 -10.38 -1.73 -50.91
CA SER A 53 -11.12 -0.61 -51.53
C SER A 53 -12.46 -1.07 -52.10
N TYR A 54 -12.50 -2.23 -52.76
CA TYR A 54 -13.72 -2.76 -53.34
C TYR A 54 -14.74 -3.22 -52.27
N ILE A 55 -14.26 -3.79 -51.15
CA ILE A 55 -15.07 -4.18 -49.99
C ILE A 55 -15.52 -2.93 -49.22
N SER A 56 -14.67 -1.95 -49.07
CA SER A 56 -15.01 -0.68 -48.40
C SER A 56 -16.10 0.07 -49.16
N ASN A 57 -16.01 0.11 -50.47
CA ASN A 57 -17.03 0.78 -51.32
C ASN A 57 -18.34 0.00 -51.39
N LYS A 58 -18.35 -1.34 -51.16
CA LYS A 58 -19.59 -2.14 -51.12
C LYS A 58 -20.21 -2.23 -49.72
N LYS A 59 -19.44 -1.96 -48.66
CA LYS A 59 -19.91 -1.99 -47.25
C LYS A 59 -19.90 -0.62 -46.57
N ALA A 60 -20.02 0.47 -47.32
CA ALA A 60 -20.63 1.67 -46.79
C ALA A 60 -22.16 1.44 -46.68
N THR A 61 -22.55 0.35 -46.11
CA THR A 61 -23.83 0.26 -45.42
C THR A 61 -23.71 1.12 -44.19
N THR A 62 -24.01 2.41 -44.35
CA THR A 62 -24.61 3.23 -43.34
C THR A 62 -25.39 2.30 -42.41
N TYR A 63 -24.98 2.16 -41.17
CA TYR A 63 -25.89 1.69 -40.16
C TYR A 63 -26.98 2.77 -40.08
N PHE A 64 -28.03 2.59 -40.91
CA PHE A 64 -29.29 3.29 -40.76
C PHE A 64 -29.81 2.87 -39.37
N TYR A 65 -29.69 3.74 -38.41
CA TYR A 65 -30.69 3.76 -37.35
C TYR A 65 -32.02 3.94 -38.05
N PRO A 66 -32.99 3.04 -37.92
CA PRO A 66 -34.29 3.25 -38.52
C PRO A 66 -34.88 4.49 -37.84
N GLN A 67 -34.96 5.59 -38.60
CA GLN A 67 -35.84 6.70 -38.29
C GLN A 67 -37.27 6.13 -38.46
N SER A 68 -37.89 5.76 -37.35
CA SER A 68 -39.26 5.33 -37.36
C SER A 68 -40.17 6.53 -37.55
N ASN A 69 -40.47 6.84 -38.80
CA ASN A 69 -41.70 7.50 -39.11
C ASN A 69 -42.82 6.42 -39.17
N SER A 70 -43.53 6.24 -38.11
CA SER A 70 -44.85 5.69 -38.15
C SER A 70 -45.61 6.06 -36.88
N SER A 71 -46.51 7.00 -37.07
CA SER A 71 -47.74 7.13 -36.29
C SER A 71 -48.43 5.78 -36.19
N THR A 72 -48.44 5.14 -35.04
CA THR A 72 -49.54 4.35 -34.48
C THR A 72 -49.31 4.13 -33.00
N ASP A 73 -50.25 4.66 -32.29
CA ASP A 73 -50.59 4.59 -30.90
C ASP A 73 -50.37 3.20 -30.29
N ASN A 74 -49.37 3.09 -29.39
CA ASN A 74 -49.37 2.13 -28.30
C ASN A 74 -48.42 2.68 -27.24
N THR A 75 -48.99 3.21 -26.19
CA THR A 75 -48.37 3.73 -25.03
C THR A 75 -47.49 2.69 -24.30
N ILE A 76 -46.28 2.49 -24.78
CA ILE A 76 -45.15 2.21 -23.90
C ILE A 76 -44.66 3.59 -23.53
N LYS A 77 -44.86 4.02 -22.28
CA LYS A 77 -44.13 5.16 -21.75
C LYS A 77 -42.67 4.89 -22.00
N ASP A 78 -42.14 5.56 -23.02
CA ASP A 78 -40.70 5.65 -23.29
C ASP A 78 -40.11 6.32 -22.06
N SER A 79 -39.72 5.50 -21.07
CA SER A 79 -38.74 5.95 -20.12
C SER A 79 -37.49 6.11 -20.98
N THR A 80 -37.30 7.31 -21.49
CA THR A 80 -35.98 7.74 -21.99
C THR A 80 -35.00 7.40 -20.89
N LEU A 81 -34.36 6.25 -21.07
CA LEU A 81 -33.11 5.98 -20.34
C LEU A 81 -32.20 7.10 -20.81
N ASP A 82 -32.18 8.16 -20.03
CA ASP A 82 -31.15 9.17 -20.12
C ASP A 82 -29.83 8.45 -19.78
N TYR A 83 -29.26 7.82 -20.80
CA TYR A 83 -27.87 7.39 -20.76
C TYR A 83 -27.07 8.69 -20.68
N GLY A 84 -27.02 9.26 -19.49
CA GLY A 84 -26.18 10.41 -19.20
C GLY A 84 -24.78 10.06 -19.65
N ILE A 85 -24.45 10.51 -20.86
CA ILE A 85 -23.09 10.35 -21.40
C ILE A 85 -22.18 10.98 -20.36
N ILE A 86 -21.43 10.14 -19.64
CA ILE A 86 -20.45 10.62 -18.68
C ILE A 86 -19.47 11.49 -19.47
N ASN A 87 -19.64 12.78 -19.28
CA ASN A 87 -18.78 13.75 -19.95
C ASN A 87 -17.43 13.77 -19.21
N LYS A 88 -16.33 13.82 -19.97
CA LYS A 88 -14.97 14.05 -19.43
C LYS A 88 -14.94 15.17 -18.37
N ASN A 89 -15.76 16.21 -18.58
CA ASN A 89 -15.89 17.33 -17.64
C ASN A 89 -16.48 16.92 -16.29
N ASP A 90 -17.30 15.88 -16.21
CA ASP A 90 -17.93 15.47 -14.95
C ASP A 90 -16.94 14.71 -14.07
N ILE A 91 -16.11 13.84 -14.64
CA ILE A 91 -15.01 13.17 -13.95
C ILE A 91 -14.03 14.21 -13.37
N GLY A 92 -13.66 15.22 -14.17
CA GLY A 92 -12.79 16.31 -13.73
C GLY A 92 -13.38 17.08 -12.56
N LYS A 93 -14.66 17.46 -12.63
CA LYS A 93 -15.36 18.16 -11.54
C LYS A 93 -15.45 17.36 -10.24
N VAL A 94 -15.69 16.04 -10.35
CA VAL A 94 -15.66 15.14 -9.18
C VAL A 94 -14.28 15.14 -8.54
N ALA A 95 -13.24 14.95 -9.35
CA ALA A 95 -11.87 14.97 -8.86
C ALA A 95 -11.50 16.30 -8.19
N GLU A 96 -11.82 17.43 -8.80
CA GLU A 96 -11.59 18.75 -8.21
C GLU A 96 -12.32 18.95 -6.87
N ARG A 97 -13.54 18.46 -6.75
CA ARG A 97 -14.36 18.58 -5.54
C ARG A 97 -13.77 17.83 -4.35
N ILE A 98 -13.28 16.60 -4.55
CA ILE A 98 -12.78 15.79 -3.45
C ILE A 98 -11.29 15.98 -3.18
N SER A 99 -10.53 16.40 -4.19
CA SER A 99 -9.09 16.58 -4.14
C SER A 99 -8.57 17.32 -2.91
N PRO A 100 -9.20 18.40 -2.41
CA PRO A 100 -8.70 19.11 -1.23
C PRO A 100 -8.64 18.24 0.02
N SER A 101 -9.46 17.19 0.11
CA SER A 101 -9.45 16.24 1.23
C SER A 101 -8.51 15.04 1.03
N ILE A 102 -7.87 14.92 -0.14
CA ILE A 102 -6.92 13.83 -0.44
C ILE A 102 -5.49 14.31 -0.21
N VAL A 103 -4.70 13.50 0.46
CA VAL A 103 -3.31 13.82 0.79
C VAL A 103 -2.38 12.73 0.30
N GLY A 104 -1.13 13.11 0.01
CA GLY A 104 -0.05 12.15 -0.17
C GLY A 104 0.53 11.78 1.19
N VAL A 105 0.81 10.49 1.39
CA VAL A 105 1.43 9.97 2.61
C VAL A 105 2.73 9.28 2.24
N ASN A 106 3.82 9.63 2.90
CA ASN A 106 5.14 9.04 2.70
C ASN A 106 5.88 8.83 4.00
N LEU A 107 6.93 8.03 3.96
CA LEU A 107 7.92 7.95 5.03
C LEU A 107 9.11 8.85 4.67
N GLU A 108 9.65 9.56 5.65
CA GLU A 108 10.76 10.51 5.45
C GLU A 108 11.94 9.86 4.70
N ALA A 109 12.25 8.61 5.02
CA ALA A 109 13.35 7.85 4.41
C ALA A 109 13.11 7.50 2.94
N SER A 110 11.86 7.47 2.45
CA SER A 110 11.55 7.05 1.09
C SER A 110 11.65 8.16 0.05
N GLY A 111 11.51 9.42 0.47
CA GLY A 111 11.54 10.60 -0.41
C GLY A 111 10.39 10.69 -1.44
N GLN A 112 9.55 9.65 -1.57
CA GLN A 112 8.46 9.55 -2.53
C GLN A 112 7.14 9.29 -1.81
N ASN A 113 6.02 9.75 -2.40
CA ASN A 113 4.69 9.38 -1.91
C ASN A 113 4.47 7.87 -2.13
N ILE A 114 4.25 7.15 -1.04
CA ILE A 114 4.06 5.71 -1.05
C ILE A 114 2.60 5.30 -0.91
N SER A 115 1.74 6.24 -0.52
CA SER A 115 0.30 6.02 -0.31
C SER A 115 -0.47 7.31 -0.44
N ASN A 116 -1.79 7.16 -0.44
CA ASN A 116 -2.72 8.28 -0.31
C ASN A 116 -3.42 8.21 1.03
N GLY A 117 -4.02 9.31 1.43
CA GLY A 117 -4.86 9.39 2.60
C GLY A 117 -6.05 10.32 2.37
N ILE A 118 -7.04 10.20 3.23
CA ILE A 118 -8.27 10.97 3.17
C ILE A 118 -8.49 11.66 4.50
N ILE A 119 -8.58 12.98 4.49
CA ILE A 119 -8.92 13.76 5.68
C ILE A 119 -10.41 13.57 5.97
N PHE A 120 -10.75 13.02 7.14
CA PHE A 120 -12.13 12.77 7.54
C PHE A 120 -12.60 13.59 8.75
N LYS A 121 -11.68 14.30 9.44
CA LYS A 121 -12.01 15.30 10.47
C LYS A 121 -11.22 16.59 10.25
N ALA A 122 -11.86 17.70 10.47
CA ALA A 122 -11.30 19.03 10.21
C ALA A 122 -10.11 19.40 11.11
N ASP A 123 -9.88 18.67 12.16
CA ASP A 123 -8.72 18.81 13.03
C ASP A 123 -7.50 17.97 12.58
N GLY A 124 -7.59 17.27 11.42
CA GLY A 124 -6.45 16.64 10.75
C GLY A 124 -6.32 15.14 10.96
N TYR A 125 -7.40 14.42 11.29
CA TYR A 125 -7.38 12.96 11.21
C TYR A 125 -7.51 12.48 9.78
N ILE A 126 -6.68 11.50 9.41
CA ILE A 126 -6.52 10.97 8.05
C ILE A 126 -6.59 9.46 8.08
N ILE A 127 -7.37 8.88 7.16
CA ILE A 127 -7.39 7.45 6.88
C ILE A 127 -6.36 7.19 5.79
N THR A 128 -5.55 6.14 5.94
CA THR A 128 -4.56 5.71 4.93
C THR A 128 -4.34 4.19 4.98
N SER A 129 -3.52 3.63 4.07
CA SER A 129 -3.12 2.22 4.09
C SER A 129 -2.00 1.97 5.09
N TYR A 130 -2.23 1.05 6.04
CA TYR A 130 -1.26 0.72 7.10
C TYR A 130 0.04 0.16 6.55
N ARG A 131 -0.04 -0.75 5.59
CA ARG A 131 1.13 -1.41 4.98
C ARG A 131 2.17 -0.42 4.46
N ASN A 132 1.73 0.73 3.95
CA ASN A 132 2.59 1.73 3.36
C ASN A 132 3.31 2.61 4.40
N ILE A 133 2.87 2.57 5.66
CA ILE A 133 3.47 3.32 6.78
C ILE A 133 3.99 2.42 7.90
N LYS A 134 3.88 1.09 7.74
CA LYS A 134 4.30 0.08 8.75
C LYS A 134 5.81 0.12 9.03
N ALA A 135 6.63 0.53 8.08
CA ALA A 135 8.08 0.60 8.26
C ALA A 135 8.45 1.71 9.28
N ASN A 136 9.53 1.48 10.02
CA ASN A 136 10.06 2.49 10.94
C ASN A 136 10.44 3.75 10.17
N GLY A 137 9.90 4.89 10.58
CA GLY A 137 10.18 6.18 9.96
C GLY A 137 9.13 7.21 10.33
N LYS A 138 9.50 8.47 10.14
CA LYS A 138 8.61 9.60 10.36
C LYS A 138 7.61 9.68 9.21
N ILE A 139 6.33 9.71 9.55
CA ILE A 139 5.24 9.82 8.56
C ILE A 139 5.11 11.27 8.15
N ILE A 140 5.18 11.52 6.86
CA ILE A 140 5.05 12.86 6.26
C ILE A 140 3.79 12.89 5.41
N VAL A 141 2.97 13.89 5.65
CA VAL A 141 1.75 14.16 4.89
C VAL A 141 1.97 15.39 4.01
N SER A 142 1.73 15.24 2.73
CA SER A 142 1.76 16.32 1.75
C SER A 142 0.33 16.74 1.43
N LEU A 143 -0.03 17.97 1.76
CA LEU A 143 -1.33 18.53 1.43
C LEU A 143 -1.39 18.91 -0.05
N GLN A 144 -2.60 18.94 -0.60
CA GLN A 144 -2.83 19.31 -1.97
C GLN A 144 -2.47 20.79 -2.22
N ASN A 145 -1.94 21.09 -3.41
CA ASN A 145 -1.60 22.47 -3.85
C ASN A 145 -0.69 23.26 -2.91
N SER A 146 0.04 22.58 -2.05
CA SER A 146 0.91 23.18 -1.06
C SER A 146 2.24 22.47 -1.02
N ASP A 147 3.31 23.21 -0.87
CA ASP A 147 4.63 22.66 -0.50
C ASP A 147 4.67 22.33 1.01
N ASP A 148 3.54 22.54 1.73
CA ASP A 148 3.40 22.25 3.15
C ASP A 148 3.43 20.74 3.41
N LYS A 149 4.50 20.29 4.00
CA LYS A 149 4.70 18.91 4.43
C LYS A 149 4.57 18.85 5.95
N ARG A 150 3.66 18.04 6.44
CA ARG A 150 3.39 17.91 7.87
C ARG A 150 3.77 16.55 8.39
N THR A 151 4.39 16.52 9.57
CA THR A 151 4.60 15.27 10.29
C THR A 151 3.27 14.78 10.84
N ALA A 152 3.00 13.49 10.64
CA ALA A 152 1.84 12.83 11.21
C ALA A 152 2.23 11.87 12.31
N LYS A 153 1.35 11.72 13.30
CA LYS A 153 1.43 10.70 14.35
C LYS A 153 0.48 9.56 14.00
N LEU A 154 0.92 8.31 14.15
CA LEU A 154 0.03 7.15 14.05
C LEU A 154 -0.90 7.14 15.25
N VAL A 155 -2.21 7.15 15.03
CA VAL A 155 -3.24 7.05 16.07
C VAL A 155 -3.54 5.59 16.37
N GLY A 156 -3.68 4.77 15.33
CA GLY A 156 -3.89 3.34 15.42
C GLY A 156 -4.11 2.72 14.04
N PHE A 157 -4.24 1.41 14.01
CA PHE A 157 -4.38 0.67 12.75
C PHE A 157 -5.14 -0.65 12.96
N ASP A 158 -5.72 -1.12 11.89
CA ASP A 158 -6.18 -2.50 11.72
C ASP A 158 -5.33 -3.16 10.62
N GLU A 159 -4.43 -4.04 11.03
CA GLU A 159 -3.52 -4.71 10.10
C GLU A 159 -4.26 -5.60 9.13
N VAL A 160 -5.35 -6.23 9.53
CA VAL A 160 -6.12 -7.17 8.70
C VAL A 160 -6.76 -6.45 7.52
N SER A 161 -7.44 -5.33 7.76
CA SER A 161 -8.04 -4.50 6.70
C SER A 161 -7.04 -3.62 5.96
N ASP A 162 -5.80 -3.49 6.45
CA ASP A 162 -4.80 -2.55 5.91
C ASP A 162 -5.17 -1.06 6.12
N ILE A 163 -5.97 -0.75 7.14
CA ILE A 163 -6.38 0.62 7.46
C ILE A 163 -5.57 1.17 8.62
N ALA A 164 -5.09 2.41 8.48
CA ALA A 164 -4.48 3.17 9.55
C ALA A 164 -5.12 4.56 9.67
N ILE A 165 -5.15 5.06 10.89
CA ILE A 165 -5.51 6.44 11.19
C ILE A 165 -4.25 7.17 11.64
N ILE A 166 -3.96 8.27 10.97
CA ILE A 166 -2.86 9.18 11.32
C ILE A 166 -3.41 10.57 11.61
N LYS A 167 -2.66 11.37 12.33
CA LYS A 167 -3.05 12.71 12.78
C LYS A 167 -1.96 13.72 12.44
N ILE A 168 -2.34 14.79 11.77
CA ILE A 168 -1.52 15.99 11.57
C ILE A 168 -2.03 17.11 12.46
N GLU A 169 -1.14 17.98 12.91
CA GLU A 169 -1.53 19.17 13.68
C GLU A 169 -2.12 20.24 12.77
N GLY A 170 -3.20 20.87 13.24
CA GLY A 170 -3.89 21.95 12.56
C GLY A 170 -5.39 21.91 12.76
N LYS A 171 -6.09 22.83 12.10
CA LYS A 171 -7.54 22.99 12.17
C LYS A 171 -8.10 23.42 10.80
N ASN A 172 -9.40 23.25 10.61
CA ASN A 172 -10.12 23.68 9.40
C ASN A 172 -9.63 23.00 8.11
N PHE A 173 -9.15 21.76 8.21
CA PHE A 173 -8.83 20.99 7.02
C PHE A 173 -10.09 20.63 6.23
N PRO A 174 -10.04 20.62 4.90
CA PRO A 174 -11.13 20.13 4.07
C PRO A 174 -11.36 18.64 4.33
N ILE A 175 -12.61 18.26 4.59
CA ILE A 175 -12.97 16.88 4.89
C ILE A 175 -13.69 16.22 3.72
N ALA A 176 -13.47 14.93 3.54
CA ALA A 176 -14.22 14.12 2.60
C ALA A 176 -15.62 13.83 3.14
N LYS A 177 -16.62 13.89 2.26
CA LYS A 177 -17.98 13.46 2.57
C LYS A 177 -18.13 11.97 2.33
N PHE A 178 -18.66 11.24 3.30
CA PHE A 178 -18.93 9.82 3.19
C PHE A 178 -20.35 9.58 2.66
N ALA A 179 -20.47 8.63 1.72
CA ALA A 179 -21.75 8.26 1.13
C ALA A 179 -22.52 7.26 2.01
N ASP A 180 -23.82 7.24 1.82
CA ASP A 180 -24.67 6.15 2.31
C ASP A 180 -24.50 4.93 1.40
N THR A 181 -23.75 3.93 1.84
CA THR A 181 -23.42 2.73 1.04
C THR A 181 -24.59 1.82 0.79
N THR A 182 -25.73 2.01 1.49
CA THR A 182 -26.96 1.24 1.22
C THR A 182 -27.60 1.62 -0.12
N LYS A 183 -27.25 2.79 -0.66
CA LYS A 183 -27.74 3.32 -1.93
C LYS A 183 -26.84 2.98 -3.12
N VAL A 184 -25.69 2.37 -2.87
CA VAL A 184 -24.73 2.00 -3.93
C VAL A 184 -25.19 0.72 -4.60
N SER A 185 -25.38 0.79 -5.92
CA SER A 185 -25.86 -0.30 -6.74
C SER A 185 -24.79 -0.82 -7.72
N ILE A 186 -24.94 -2.06 -8.16
CA ILE A 186 -24.13 -2.60 -9.26
C ILE A 186 -24.42 -1.77 -10.51
N GLY A 187 -23.38 -1.40 -11.24
CA GLY A 187 -23.46 -0.52 -12.40
C GLY A 187 -23.24 0.97 -12.09
N ASP A 188 -23.23 1.39 -10.81
CA ASP A 188 -22.91 2.76 -10.47
C ASP A 188 -21.49 3.10 -10.88
N ILE A 189 -21.32 4.27 -11.51
CA ILE A 189 -20.01 4.75 -11.91
C ILE A 189 -19.23 5.25 -10.70
N VAL A 190 -17.96 4.84 -10.65
CA VAL A 190 -17.06 5.15 -9.55
C VAL A 190 -15.68 5.62 -10.03
N LEU A 191 -15.04 6.44 -9.22
CA LEU A 191 -13.70 6.95 -9.44
C LEU A 191 -12.78 6.51 -8.29
N ALA A 192 -11.70 5.81 -8.64
CA ALA A 192 -10.61 5.53 -7.70
C ALA A 192 -9.56 6.63 -7.83
N ILE A 193 -9.36 7.41 -6.77
CA ILE A 193 -8.58 8.65 -6.83
C ILE A 193 -7.38 8.54 -5.88
N GLY A 194 -6.17 8.77 -6.42
CA GLY A 194 -4.98 9.12 -5.66
C GLY A 194 -4.85 10.63 -5.55
N ASN A 195 -3.77 11.13 -4.94
CA ASN A 195 -3.54 12.58 -4.88
C ASN A 195 -3.34 13.16 -6.30
N PRO A 196 -4.33 13.81 -6.91
CA PRO A 196 -4.31 14.14 -8.34
C PRO A 196 -3.35 15.26 -8.72
N LEU A 197 -2.81 15.97 -7.73
CA LEU A 197 -1.99 17.17 -7.95
C LEU A 197 -0.57 17.03 -7.37
N ALA A 198 -0.12 15.81 -7.09
CA ALA A 198 1.26 15.61 -6.70
C ALA A 198 2.19 16.05 -7.85
N LYS A 199 2.99 17.06 -7.61
CA LYS A 199 3.96 17.64 -8.57
C LYS A 199 5.03 16.64 -9.05
N GLN A 200 5.10 15.45 -8.47
CA GLN A 200 6.06 14.39 -8.83
C GLN A 200 5.36 13.25 -9.55
N GLN A 201 5.95 12.77 -10.61
CA GLN A 201 5.43 11.85 -11.65
C GLN A 201 4.79 10.53 -11.21
N SER A 202 4.70 10.20 -9.93
CA SER A 202 4.24 8.88 -9.46
C SER A 202 3.00 8.89 -8.55
N SER A 203 2.34 10.02 -8.31
CA SER A 203 1.42 10.11 -7.18
C SER A 203 0.00 10.61 -7.46
N GLY A 204 -0.37 10.90 -8.69
CA GLY A 204 -1.72 11.36 -8.98
C GLY A 204 -2.37 10.51 -10.06
N ILE A 205 -3.05 9.45 -9.67
CA ILE A 205 -3.77 8.57 -10.61
C ILE A 205 -5.25 8.65 -10.32
N ILE A 206 -6.03 8.97 -11.34
CA ILE A 206 -7.48 8.84 -11.34
C ILE A 206 -7.81 7.74 -12.34
N THR A 207 -8.51 6.73 -11.87
CA THR A 207 -9.12 5.71 -12.72
C THR A 207 -10.62 5.71 -12.47
N TRP A 208 -11.41 5.31 -13.44
CA TRP A 208 -12.85 5.22 -13.32
C TRP A 208 -13.33 3.89 -13.86
N GLY A 209 -14.49 3.47 -13.41
CA GLY A 209 -15.17 2.25 -13.78
C GLY A 209 -16.53 2.20 -13.14
N MET A 210 -17.04 1.01 -12.90
CA MET A 210 -18.33 0.81 -12.25
C MET A 210 -18.23 -0.13 -11.05
N VAL A 211 -19.21 -0.11 -10.20
CA VAL A 211 -19.41 -1.10 -9.14
C VAL A 211 -19.82 -2.43 -9.80
N SER A 212 -18.92 -3.40 -9.78
CA SER A 212 -19.19 -4.74 -10.33
C SER A 212 -19.88 -5.65 -9.32
N THR A 213 -19.62 -5.44 -8.01
CA THR A 213 -20.30 -6.14 -6.91
C THR A 213 -20.37 -5.20 -5.71
N SER A 214 -21.57 -5.01 -5.16
CA SER A 214 -21.78 -4.14 -4.00
C SER A 214 -21.85 -4.95 -2.71
N ASN A 215 -21.26 -4.42 -1.65
CA ASN A 215 -21.32 -4.95 -0.27
C ASN A 215 -21.01 -6.46 -0.16
N LYS A 216 -20.06 -6.96 -0.96
CA LYS A 216 -19.62 -8.35 -0.85
C LYS A 216 -18.91 -8.57 0.48
N GLY A 217 -19.38 -9.51 1.27
CA GLY A 217 -18.67 -9.96 2.49
C GLY A 217 -17.44 -10.75 2.10
N ILE A 218 -16.28 -10.34 2.61
CA ILE A 218 -15.01 -11.09 2.49
C ILE A 218 -14.56 -11.49 3.88
N GLU A 219 -14.38 -12.78 4.10
CA GLU A 219 -13.75 -13.30 5.32
C GLU A 219 -12.23 -13.27 5.15
N VAL A 220 -11.55 -12.57 6.05
CA VAL A 220 -10.09 -12.49 6.09
C VAL A 220 -9.61 -13.05 7.41
N GLU A 221 -8.71 -14.03 7.37
CA GLU A 221 -8.06 -14.60 8.54
C GLU A 221 -6.74 -13.86 8.80
N ASP A 222 -6.56 -13.37 10.02
CA ASP A 222 -5.27 -12.85 10.45
C ASP A 222 -4.22 -13.96 10.50
N SER A 223 -3.09 -13.76 9.86
CA SER A 223 -2.06 -14.80 9.71
C SER A 223 -1.39 -15.20 11.03
N ILE A 224 -1.39 -14.29 12.03
CA ILE A 224 -0.74 -14.50 13.33
C ILE A 224 -1.75 -14.97 14.37
N THR A 225 -2.84 -14.22 14.55
CA THR A 225 -3.84 -14.49 15.60
C THR A 225 -4.86 -15.53 15.20
N LYS A 226 -4.96 -15.87 13.90
CA LYS A 226 -5.98 -16.77 13.33
C LYS A 226 -7.43 -16.28 13.52
N ILE A 227 -7.59 -15.04 13.91
CA ILE A 227 -8.91 -14.42 14.04
C ILE A 227 -9.46 -14.12 12.65
N LYS A 228 -10.70 -14.55 12.41
CA LYS A 228 -11.44 -14.27 11.18
C LYS A 228 -12.22 -12.98 11.32
N SER A 229 -12.09 -12.09 10.36
CA SER A 229 -12.81 -10.83 10.29
C SER A 229 -13.56 -10.71 8.96
N ASN A 230 -14.79 -10.23 9.02
CA ASN A 230 -15.61 -10.03 7.84
C ASN A 230 -15.61 -8.55 7.45
N TYR A 231 -15.20 -8.28 6.22
CA TYR A 231 -15.22 -6.94 5.64
C TYR A 231 -16.23 -6.86 4.49
N SER A 232 -17.03 -5.81 4.47
CA SER A 232 -17.85 -5.47 3.33
C SER A 232 -17.02 -4.68 2.33
N VAL A 233 -16.96 -5.13 1.09
CA VAL A 233 -16.16 -4.52 0.04
C VAL A 233 -17.00 -4.24 -1.21
N PHE A 234 -16.56 -3.26 -1.99
CA PHE A 234 -16.95 -3.07 -3.38
C PHE A 234 -15.90 -3.69 -4.29
N LEU A 235 -16.36 -4.44 -5.29
CA LEU A 235 -15.54 -4.81 -6.43
C LEU A 235 -15.84 -3.85 -7.56
N THR A 236 -14.80 -3.41 -8.25
CA THR A 236 -14.90 -2.45 -9.37
C THR A 236 -13.86 -2.80 -10.43
N ASP A 237 -14.17 -2.51 -11.68
CA ASP A 237 -13.24 -2.55 -12.81
C ASP A 237 -12.39 -1.27 -12.91
N ALA A 238 -12.68 -0.25 -12.11
CA ALA A 238 -11.76 0.86 -11.91
C ALA A 238 -10.42 0.34 -11.39
N LEU A 239 -9.33 0.60 -12.12
CA LEU A 239 -8.01 0.09 -11.77
C LEU A 239 -7.52 0.68 -10.45
N ILE A 240 -7.32 -0.17 -9.44
CA ILE A 240 -6.66 0.19 -8.19
C ILE A 240 -5.22 -0.30 -8.23
N ASN A 241 -4.29 0.63 -8.02
CA ASN A 241 -2.85 0.39 -8.02
C ASN A 241 -2.17 1.19 -6.91
N GLN A 242 -0.83 1.16 -6.89
CA GLN A 242 -0.07 1.86 -5.86
C GLN A 242 -0.30 3.38 -5.85
N GLY A 243 -0.64 3.98 -7.01
CA GLY A 243 -0.88 5.42 -7.13
C GLY A 243 -2.20 5.92 -6.55
N ASN A 244 -3.19 5.03 -6.30
CA ASN A 244 -4.47 5.38 -5.70
C ASN A 244 -4.83 4.51 -4.47
N SER A 245 -3.95 3.60 -4.04
CA SER A 245 -4.12 2.81 -2.82
C SER A 245 -4.12 3.71 -1.57
N GLY A 246 -5.01 3.46 -0.63
CA GLY A 246 -5.24 4.29 0.55
C GLY A 246 -6.08 5.55 0.27
N GLY A 247 -6.32 5.86 -1.00
CA GLY A 247 -7.23 6.92 -1.43
C GLY A 247 -8.69 6.45 -1.54
N PRO A 248 -9.62 7.36 -1.89
CA PRO A 248 -11.04 7.07 -1.97
C PRO A 248 -11.45 6.34 -3.24
N LEU A 249 -12.49 5.51 -3.13
CA LEU A 249 -13.42 5.20 -4.20
C LEU A 249 -14.64 6.12 -4.05
N CYS A 250 -14.95 6.92 -5.06
CA CYS A 250 -16.00 7.93 -5.01
C CYS A 250 -17.11 7.66 -6.01
N ASN A 251 -18.32 8.09 -5.66
CA ASN A 251 -19.43 8.22 -6.61
C ASN A 251 -19.31 9.52 -7.45
N LEU A 252 -20.19 9.72 -8.43
CA LEU A 252 -20.23 10.93 -9.27
C LEU A 252 -20.57 12.22 -8.52
N SER A 253 -21.09 12.11 -7.29
CA SER A 253 -21.30 13.27 -6.42
C SER A 253 -20.03 13.68 -5.66
N GLY A 254 -18.92 12.93 -5.80
CA GLY A 254 -17.68 13.16 -5.06
C GLY A 254 -17.74 12.69 -3.61
N GLU A 255 -18.70 11.83 -3.27
CA GLU A 255 -18.81 11.24 -1.94
C GLU A 255 -18.05 9.91 -1.91
N VAL A 256 -17.34 9.64 -0.81
CA VAL A 256 -16.54 8.44 -0.62
C VAL A 256 -17.44 7.27 -0.29
N ILE A 257 -17.44 6.24 -1.14
CA ILE A 257 -18.14 4.98 -0.92
C ILE A 257 -17.22 3.92 -0.30
N GLY A 258 -15.90 4.04 -0.49
CA GLY A 258 -14.93 3.09 0.04
C GLY A 258 -13.50 3.59 0.01
N ILE A 259 -12.59 2.81 0.60
CA ILE A 259 -11.15 3.04 0.61
C ILE A 259 -10.44 1.99 -0.23
N ASN A 260 -9.64 2.43 -1.19
CA ASN A 260 -8.93 1.58 -2.13
C ASN A 260 -7.84 0.77 -1.44
N THR A 261 -7.83 -0.55 -1.62
CA THR A 261 -6.82 -1.42 -1.03
C THR A 261 -6.29 -2.45 -2.03
N LEU A 262 -4.97 -2.71 -1.96
CA LEU A 262 -4.31 -3.77 -2.73
C LEU A 262 -4.17 -5.06 -1.92
N LYS A 263 -4.51 -5.04 -0.62
CA LYS A 263 -4.26 -6.18 0.27
C LYS A 263 -5.31 -7.27 0.09
N LEU A 264 -6.57 -6.91 0.07
CA LEU A 264 -7.68 -7.87 0.05
C LEU A 264 -7.73 -8.70 -1.23
N GLY A 265 -7.30 -8.17 -2.36
CA GLY A 265 -7.21 -8.91 -3.62
C GLY A 265 -6.27 -10.13 -3.60
N LYS A 266 -5.49 -10.31 -2.53
CA LYS A 266 -4.65 -11.51 -2.34
C LYS A 266 -5.37 -12.66 -1.62
N TYR A 267 -6.46 -12.37 -0.90
CA TYR A 267 -7.16 -13.35 -0.06
C TYR A 267 -8.28 -14.10 -0.80
N GLU A 268 -8.87 -13.51 -1.80
CA GLU A 268 -9.99 -14.09 -2.56
C GLU A 268 -9.61 -14.57 -3.95
N GLY A 269 -8.46 -15.19 -4.17
CA GLY A 269 -8.08 -15.63 -5.50
C GLY A 269 -8.32 -14.52 -6.54
N LYS A 270 -7.33 -14.14 -7.29
CA LYS A 270 -7.43 -13.03 -8.26
C LYS A 270 -8.67 -13.22 -9.13
N ILE A 271 -9.63 -12.33 -9.01
CA ILE A 271 -10.63 -12.12 -10.04
C ILE A 271 -9.98 -11.16 -11.02
N ASP A 272 -9.51 -11.69 -12.14
CA ASP A 272 -8.82 -10.88 -13.14
C ASP A 272 -9.73 -9.74 -13.62
N GLY A 273 -9.16 -8.54 -13.64
CA GLY A 273 -9.86 -7.33 -14.06
C GLY A 273 -10.69 -6.62 -12.98
N LEU A 274 -10.76 -7.15 -11.74
CA LEU A 274 -11.46 -6.48 -10.64
C LEU A 274 -10.52 -6.03 -9.54
N SER A 275 -10.84 -4.88 -8.98
CA SER A 275 -10.17 -4.21 -7.88
C SER A 275 -11.05 -4.17 -6.63
N PHE A 276 -10.44 -4.00 -5.47
CA PHE A 276 -11.11 -4.03 -4.17
C PHE A 276 -11.09 -2.68 -3.48
N SER A 277 -12.24 -2.26 -2.95
CA SER A 277 -12.34 -1.10 -2.07
C SER A 277 -13.16 -1.47 -0.84
N ILE A 278 -12.63 -1.21 0.35
CA ILE A 278 -13.35 -1.48 1.60
C ILE A 278 -14.47 -0.48 1.75
N SER A 279 -15.70 -0.96 1.95
CA SER A 279 -16.88 -0.13 2.10
C SER A 279 -16.72 0.88 3.24
N ILE A 280 -17.14 2.13 3.02
CA ILE A 280 -17.03 3.18 4.05
C ILE A 280 -17.83 2.84 5.31
N SER A 281 -18.88 2.04 5.22
CA SER A 281 -19.61 1.54 6.38
C SER A 281 -18.76 0.65 7.29
N ASN A 282 -17.84 -0.14 6.73
CA ASN A 282 -16.86 -0.90 7.50
C ASN A 282 -15.73 -0.01 8.02
N ILE A 283 -15.27 0.93 7.20
CA ILE A 283 -14.24 1.90 7.61
C ILE A 283 -14.70 2.69 8.83
N THR A 284 -15.95 3.12 8.88
CA THR A 284 -16.52 3.84 10.05
C THR A 284 -16.41 2.99 11.31
N LYS A 285 -16.73 1.68 11.24
CA LYS A 285 -16.57 0.77 12.39
C LYS A 285 -15.12 0.62 12.83
N ILE A 286 -14.19 0.54 11.87
CA ILE A 286 -12.75 0.49 12.14
C ILE A 286 -12.28 1.80 12.79
N ILE A 287 -12.72 2.95 12.27
CA ILE A 287 -12.44 4.27 12.87
C ILE A 287 -12.91 4.29 14.32
N ASP A 288 -14.17 3.90 14.56
CA ASP A 288 -14.74 3.88 15.91
C ASP A 288 -13.96 2.96 16.84
N SER A 289 -13.58 1.79 16.35
CA SER A 289 -12.74 0.87 17.10
C SER A 289 -11.38 1.49 17.46
N ILE A 290 -10.68 2.10 16.49
CA ILE A 290 -9.36 2.71 16.71
C ILE A 290 -9.47 3.96 17.60
N MET A 291 -10.47 4.82 17.37
CA MET A 291 -10.61 6.08 18.09
C MET A 291 -11.15 5.91 19.51
N ASN A 292 -11.97 4.87 19.76
CA ASN A 292 -12.57 4.59 21.05
C ASN A 292 -11.72 3.64 21.91
N VAL A 293 -10.73 2.96 21.31
CA VAL A 293 -9.69 2.31 22.10
C VAL A 293 -8.94 3.45 22.80
N LYS A 294 -9.20 3.65 24.09
CA LYS A 294 -8.25 4.39 24.95
C LYS A 294 -6.89 3.78 24.62
N PRO A 295 -5.84 4.58 24.30
CA PRO A 295 -4.54 4.03 24.02
C PRO A 295 -4.25 3.02 25.12
N VAL A 296 -4.10 1.75 24.77
CA VAL A 296 -3.68 0.76 25.74
C VAL A 296 -2.26 1.18 26.05
N SER A 297 -2.14 1.93 27.12
CA SER A 297 -0.85 2.38 27.62
C SER A 297 -0.03 1.13 27.83
N LYS A 298 0.93 0.88 26.93
CA LYS A 298 1.78 -0.31 27.05
C LYS A 298 2.53 -0.19 28.35
N ALA A 299 2.33 -1.18 29.21
CA ALA A 299 3.09 -1.27 30.43
C ALA A 299 4.57 -1.48 30.10
N GLN A 300 5.44 -0.76 30.79
CA GLN A 300 6.88 -0.94 30.70
C GLN A 300 7.49 -1.05 32.08
N ILE A 301 8.58 -1.80 32.15
CA ILE A 301 9.40 -1.88 33.36
C ILE A 301 10.34 -0.68 33.52
N GLY A 302 10.65 0.01 32.40
CA GLY A 302 11.45 1.24 32.41
C GLY A 302 12.95 1.03 32.42
N VAL A 303 13.45 0.06 31.66
CA VAL A 303 14.89 -0.22 31.54
C VAL A 303 15.28 -0.42 30.08
N LYS A 304 16.53 -0.08 29.74
CA LYS A 304 17.19 -0.54 28.50
C LYS A 304 18.08 -1.71 28.85
N ALA A 305 17.79 -2.88 28.30
CA ALA A 305 18.47 -4.12 28.63
C ALA A 305 19.02 -4.83 27.38
N ILE A 306 20.01 -5.68 27.61
CA ILE A 306 20.54 -6.64 26.63
C ILE A 306 20.57 -8.02 27.26
N LYS A 307 20.65 -9.05 26.41
CA LYS A 307 20.80 -10.43 26.90
C LYS A 307 22.12 -10.59 27.64
N ALA A 308 22.07 -11.13 28.86
CA ALA A 308 23.25 -11.50 29.66
C ALA A 308 23.37 -13.00 29.76
N VAL A 309 24.61 -13.46 29.62
CA VAL A 309 25.03 -14.83 29.94
C VAL A 309 26.41 -14.73 30.53
N LEU A 310 26.59 -15.08 31.81
CA LEU A 310 27.91 -15.18 32.41
C LEU A 310 28.74 -16.29 31.75
N GLN A 311 30.07 -16.15 31.78
CA GLN A 311 31.00 -17.09 31.13
C GLN A 311 30.81 -18.53 31.58
N ASP A 312 30.53 -18.75 32.86
CA ASP A 312 30.23 -20.08 33.45
C ASP A 312 28.80 -20.57 33.20
N LYS A 313 27.98 -19.78 32.47
CA LYS A 313 26.55 -20.03 32.20
C LYS A 313 25.66 -20.16 33.43
N SER A 314 26.15 -19.81 34.60
CA SER A 314 25.40 -19.92 35.89
C SER A 314 24.28 -18.90 35.96
N ILE A 315 24.46 -17.71 35.43
CA ILE A 315 23.47 -16.61 35.40
C ILE A 315 23.11 -16.25 33.97
N LYS A 316 21.81 -16.26 33.69
CA LYS A 316 21.21 -15.80 32.42
C LYS A 316 20.11 -14.83 32.76
N GLY A 317 19.84 -13.87 31.88
CA GLY A 317 18.77 -12.89 32.11
C GLY A 317 18.88 -11.64 31.25
N ALA A 318 18.22 -10.57 31.69
CA ALA A 318 18.26 -9.26 31.07
C ALA A 318 19.24 -8.34 31.82
N TYR A 319 20.40 -8.04 31.21
CA TYR A 319 21.38 -7.11 31.75
C TYR A 319 20.95 -5.67 31.52
N ILE A 320 20.85 -4.90 32.60
CA ILE A 320 20.38 -3.51 32.57
C ILE A 320 21.54 -2.58 32.21
N LYS A 321 21.45 -1.93 31.07
CA LYS A 321 22.37 -0.88 30.65
C LYS A 321 21.99 0.47 31.21
N GLU A 322 20.69 0.76 31.23
CA GLU A 322 20.16 2.06 31.63
C GLU A 322 18.81 1.89 32.32
N VAL A 323 18.55 2.68 33.33
CA VAL A 323 17.24 2.78 34.00
C VAL A 323 16.65 4.13 33.61
N VAL A 324 15.42 4.10 33.08
CA VAL A 324 14.73 5.33 32.62
C VAL A 324 14.23 6.10 33.84
N PRO A 325 14.61 7.38 34.02
CA PRO A 325 14.14 8.19 35.14
C PRO A 325 12.60 8.30 35.22
N GLY A 326 12.06 8.28 36.41
CA GLY A 326 10.61 8.40 36.65
C GLY A 326 9.80 7.15 36.34
N THR A 327 10.44 6.02 36.09
CA THR A 327 9.78 4.72 35.89
C THR A 327 9.78 3.87 37.15
N GLY A 328 8.97 2.79 37.15
CA GLY A 328 8.89 1.89 38.29
C GLY A 328 10.23 1.23 38.65
N SER A 329 11.06 0.88 37.67
CA SER A 329 12.42 0.38 37.93
C SER A 329 13.30 1.40 38.65
N ASN A 330 13.19 2.66 38.27
CA ASN A 330 13.93 3.73 38.96
C ASN A 330 13.48 3.85 40.42
N THR A 331 12.17 3.86 40.68
CA THR A 331 11.59 3.93 42.03
C THR A 331 11.93 2.70 42.86
N ALA A 332 11.94 1.50 42.27
CA ALA A 332 12.30 0.25 42.93
C ALA A 332 13.80 0.11 43.23
N GLY A 333 14.62 1.05 42.73
CA GLY A 333 16.07 1.04 42.93
C GLY A 333 16.82 0.00 42.13
N ILE A 334 16.31 -0.32 40.94
CA ILE A 334 17.08 -1.04 39.91
C ILE A 334 18.21 -0.13 39.44
N LYS A 335 19.38 -0.71 39.16
CA LYS A 335 20.57 0.05 38.76
C LYS A 335 21.17 -0.49 37.47
N PRO A 336 21.89 0.33 36.73
CA PRO A 336 22.75 -0.18 35.65
C PRO A 336 23.68 -1.26 36.22
N THR A 337 23.99 -2.27 35.40
CA THR A 337 24.77 -3.49 35.76
C THR A 337 23.98 -4.59 36.47
N ASP A 338 22.73 -4.36 36.86
CA ASP A 338 21.86 -5.43 37.34
C ASP A 338 21.54 -6.43 36.24
N ILE A 339 21.28 -7.67 36.64
CA ILE A 339 20.71 -8.69 35.72
C ILE A 339 19.38 -9.15 36.31
N ILE A 340 18.28 -8.89 35.61
CA ILE A 340 16.98 -9.47 35.97
C ILE A 340 17.00 -10.92 35.54
N ILE A 341 16.79 -11.86 36.49
CA ILE A 341 16.88 -13.31 36.27
C ILE A 341 15.54 -14.01 36.42
N GLU A 342 14.55 -13.37 37.08
CA GLU A 342 13.23 -13.94 37.35
C GLU A 342 12.20 -12.81 37.47
N VAL A 343 10.99 -13.04 36.96
CA VAL A 343 9.84 -12.13 37.06
C VAL A 343 8.63 -12.96 37.43
N ASP A 344 7.92 -12.62 38.55
CA ASP A 344 6.76 -13.32 39.07
C ASP A 344 6.97 -14.86 39.13
N ASN A 345 8.09 -15.30 39.72
CA ASN A 345 8.52 -16.71 39.84
C ASN A 345 8.83 -17.40 38.49
N GLN A 346 8.85 -16.68 37.36
CA GLN A 346 9.26 -17.20 36.06
C GLN A 346 10.70 -16.80 35.77
N LYS A 347 11.58 -17.80 35.65
CA LYS A 347 12.99 -17.54 35.24
C LYS A 347 13.02 -17.01 33.81
N ILE A 348 13.83 -15.99 33.61
CA ILE A 348 14.09 -15.40 32.28
C ILE A 348 15.54 -15.58 31.87
N SER A 349 15.77 -15.78 30.59
CA SER A 349 17.10 -15.96 30.01
C SER A 349 17.45 -14.90 28.97
N SER A 350 16.50 -14.02 28.64
CA SER A 350 16.66 -12.99 27.61
C SER A 350 15.76 -11.78 27.86
N VAL A 351 16.01 -10.71 27.10
CA VAL A 351 15.19 -9.48 27.12
C VAL A 351 13.83 -9.73 26.47
N GLU A 352 13.78 -10.61 25.48
CA GLU A 352 12.55 -10.99 24.76
C GLU A 352 11.57 -11.66 25.73
N GLU A 353 12.05 -12.55 26.61
CA GLU A 353 11.23 -13.21 27.63
C GLU A 353 10.75 -12.20 28.68
N LEU A 354 11.60 -11.28 29.13
CA LEU A 354 11.20 -10.17 29.99
C LEU A 354 10.07 -9.36 29.36
N ASN A 355 10.26 -8.93 28.09
CA ASN A 355 9.26 -8.13 27.40
C ASN A 355 7.95 -8.89 27.17
N ALA A 356 8.00 -10.20 26.90
CA ALA A 356 6.81 -11.03 26.73
C ALA A 356 5.96 -11.10 28.02
N ILE A 357 6.60 -11.20 29.20
CA ILE A 357 5.90 -11.18 30.48
C ILE A 357 5.27 -9.81 30.73
N ILE A 358 6.03 -8.72 30.51
CA ILE A 358 5.57 -7.37 30.77
C ILE A 358 4.45 -6.95 29.81
N SER A 359 4.50 -7.38 28.55
CA SER A 359 3.48 -7.03 27.53
C SER A 359 2.09 -7.56 27.87
N ASN A 360 1.99 -8.60 28.69
CA ASN A 360 0.73 -9.18 29.19
C ASN A 360 0.18 -8.50 30.45
N ARG A 361 0.81 -7.43 30.92
CA ARG A 361 0.43 -6.69 32.13
C ARG A 361 -0.16 -5.32 31.78
N LYS A 362 -0.82 -4.71 32.75
CA LYS A 362 -1.39 -3.36 32.63
C LYS A 362 -0.48 -2.33 33.31
N VAL A 363 -0.58 -1.09 32.88
CA VAL A 363 0.03 0.04 33.58
C VAL A 363 -0.52 0.10 35.01
N GLY A 364 0.37 0.24 36.00
CA GLY A 364 0.05 0.22 37.41
C GLY A 364 0.15 -1.17 38.08
N ASP A 365 0.22 -2.25 37.33
CA ASP A 365 0.46 -3.59 37.90
C ASP A 365 1.83 -3.62 38.59
N LYS A 366 1.95 -4.41 39.64
CA LYS A 366 3.22 -4.69 40.29
C LYS A 366 3.74 -6.04 39.83
N VAL A 367 5.03 -6.08 39.51
CA VAL A 367 5.74 -7.31 39.18
C VAL A 367 6.86 -7.54 40.18
N HIS A 368 6.98 -8.76 40.70
CA HIS A 368 8.05 -9.15 41.58
C HIS A 368 9.24 -9.65 40.77
N VAL A 369 10.44 -9.04 40.97
CA VAL A 369 11.64 -9.40 40.18
C VAL A 369 12.77 -9.85 41.09
N LYS A 370 13.49 -10.91 40.68
CA LYS A 370 14.78 -11.25 41.26
C LYS A 370 15.90 -10.70 40.37
N VAL A 371 16.77 -9.99 41.04
CA VAL A 371 17.87 -9.27 40.36
C VAL A 371 19.19 -9.79 40.92
N TRP A 372 20.08 -10.17 40.05
CA TRP A 372 21.47 -10.48 40.40
C TRP A 372 22.31 -9.20 40.39
N ARG A 373 22.86 -8.85 41.54
CA ARG A 373 23.70 -7.66 41.77
C ARG A 373 24.83 -8.02 42.73
N ASN A 374 26.08 -7.76 42.36
CA ASN A 374 27.26 -7.99 43.18
C ASN A 374 27.30 -9.40 43.79
N MET A 375 27.10 -10.44 42.96
CA MET A 375 27.08 -11.84 43.34
C MET A 375 25.98 -12.24 44.34
N LYS A 376 24.98 -11.39 44.53
CA LYS A 376 23.84 -11.63 45.44
C LYS A 376 22.52 -11.51 44.65
N ILE A 377 21.55 -12.31 45.01
CA ILE A 377 20.19 -12.17 44.53
C ILE A 377 19.46 -11.23 45.47
N ILE A 378 18.83 -10.20 44.93
CA ILE A 378 17.96 -9.27 45.66
C ILE A 378 16.58 -9.28 45.00
N GLU A 379 15.55 -9.12 45.82
CA GLU A 379 14.16 -9.07 45.36
C GLU A 379 13.67 -7.63 45.34
N LYS A 380 12.87 -7.30 44.34
CA LYS A 380 12.30 -5.98 44.13
C LYS A 380 10.88 -6.08 43.58
N ASP A 381 10.01 -5.22 44.07
CA ASP A 381 8.68 -5.01 43.48
C ASP A 381 8.74 -3.77 42.61
N ILE A 382 8.36 -3.94 41.35
CA ILE A 382 8.37 -2.87 40.35
C ILE A 382 6.94 -2.59 39.92
N GLN A 383 6.48 -1.36 40.10
CA GLN A 383 5.21 -0.92 39.55
C GLN A 383 5.42 -0.54 38.09
N LEU A 384 4.67 -1.17 37.18
CA LEU A 384 4.78 -0.89 35.76
C LEU A 384 4.24 0.50 35.45
N THR A 385 4.96 1.22 34.62
CA THR A 385 4.62 2.58 34.18
C THR A 385 4.21 2.57 32.71
N GLU A 386 3.58 3.63 32.26
CA GLU A 386 3.25 3.82 30.87
C GLU A 386 4.52 3.99 30.02
N GLN A 387 4.59 3.27 28.91
CA GLN A 387 5.64 3.47 27.91
C GLN A 387 5.44 4.85 27.28
N ARG A 388 6.30 5.81 27.60
CA ARG A 388 6.33 7.10 26.93
C ARG A 388 7.06 6.92 25.60
N ASP A 389 6.40 7.23 24.50
CA ASP A 389 7.08 7.32 23.21
C ASP A 389 8.12 8.46 23.31
N ASN A 390 9.41 8.11 23.26
CA ASN A 390 10.52 9.06 23.25
C ASN A 390 10.63 9.79 21.90
N ASN A 391 9.51 10.30 21.37
CA ASN A 391 9.43 11.14 20.19
C ASN A 391 8.67 12.43 20.53
N SER A 392 9.17 13.18 21.49
CA SER A 392 8.82 14.59 21.66
C SER A 392 10.06 15.45 21.52
#